data_581d845404ed5f1941537502156efc30
#
_entry.id   581d845404ed5f1941537502156efc30
#
_cell.length_a   1.000
_cell.length_b   1.000
_cell.length_c   1.000
_cell.angle_alpha   90.00
_cell.angle_beta   90.00
_cell.angle_gamma   90.00
#
_symmetry.space_group_name_H-M   'P 1'
#
loop_
_entity.id
_entity.type
_entity.pdbx_description
1 polymer ?
#
loop_
_entity_poly.entity_id
_entity_poly.type
_entity_poly.pdbx_seq_one_letter_code
_entity_poly.pdbx_strand_id
1 'polypeptide(L)'
;CFGRKATCQRIGGMMSLEKKKEYFCSGNAELTLISYQSIASVVDDVRFFLKQDRVMLVLDEAHKIKNTNGGVQARAIMSLADSATSRVVLTGTPAPNGYEDIYNLFHFIWPNHDVISYTIGQLRDMSKNNEDRRVSRLMDNISPYFIRIRKSDLHLPPATENPPIIVPMKESQRKIYDYIEQRFVEEAMNNPVDNYFKSTLV
;
A
#
# COMPACT_ATOMS: atom_id res chain seq x y z
N CYS A 1 22.55 -6.91 -7.47
CA CYS A 1 23.76 -7.64 -7.75
C CYS A 1 24.99 -6.72 -7.64
N PHE A 2 25.34 -6.35 -6.41
CA PHE A 2 26.43 -5.38 -6.15
C PHE A 2 27.81 -6.02 -5.94
N GLY A 3 27.94 -7.34 -6.11
CA GLY A 3 29.21 -8.06 -5.90
C GLY A 3 29.74 -8.08 -4.45
N ARG A 4 29.05 -7.39 -3.52
CA ARG A 4 29.35 -7.30 -2.09
C ARG A 4 28.08 -7.22 -1.25
N LYS A 5 28.18 -7.48 0.03
CA LYS A 5 27.08 -7.24 0.97
C LYS A 5 26.88 -5.72 1.16
N ALA A 6 25.64 -5.25 0.97
CA ALA A 6 25.26 -3.90 1.34
C ALA A 6 25.06 -3.80 2.87
N THR A 7 25.38 -2.64 3.46
CA THR A 7 25.05 -2.35 4.85
C THR A 7 23.56 -2.11 4.96
N CYS A 8 22.89 -2.79 5.90
CA CYS A 8 21.45 -2.69 6.09
C CYS A 8 21.11 -2.39 7.53
N GLN A 9 20.25 -1.41 7.75
CA GLN A 9 19.69 -1.08 9.05
C GLN A 9 18.16 -1.20 9.04
N ARG A 10 17.62 -1.92 10.01
CA ARG A 10 16.19 -2.04 10.24
C ARG A 10 15.76 -1.16 11.41
N ILE A 11 14.81 -0.25 11.14
CA ILE A 11 14.17 0.61 12.14
C ILE A 11 12.83 -0.02 12.50
N GLY A 12 12.81 -0.77 13.60
CA GLY A 12 11.64 -1.56 14.01
C GLY A 12 10.83 -0.95 15.15
N GLY A 13 9.66 -1.53 15.43
CA GLY A 13 8.77 -1.12 16.52
C GLY A 13 9.39 -1.26 17.92
N MET A 14 10.34 -2.18 18.10
CA MET A 14 11.05 -2.38 19.38
C MET A 14 12.14 -1.33 19.66
N MET A 15 12.52 -0.53 18.65
CA MET A 15 13.50 0.55 18.82
C MET A 15 12.84 1.74 19.50
N SER A 16 13.48 2.32 20.54
CA SER A 16 12.98 3.53 21.18
C SER A 16 12.93 4.71 20.20
N LEU A 17 12.08 5.69 20.49
CA LEU A 17 11.94 6.87 19.63
C LEU A 17 13.27 7.63 19.51
N GLU A 18 14.01 7.77 20.61
CA GLU A 18 15.31 8.45 20.64
C GLU A 18 16.32 7.76 19.71
N LYS A 19 16.44 6.44 19.77
CA LYS A 19 17.34 5.69 18.90
C LYS A 19 16.96 5.79 17.43
N LYS A 20 15.65 5.88 17.11
CA LYS A 20 15.19 6.11 15.73
C LYS A 20 15.64 7.49 15.23
N LYS A 21 15.46 8.53 16.05
CA LYS A 21 15.88 9.91 15.72
C LYS A 21 17.39 10.01 15.56
N GLU A 22 18.14 9.44 16.50
CA GLU A 22 19.61 9.39 16.44
C GLU A 22 20.10 8.76 15.13
N TYR A 23 19.48 7.65 14.71
CA TYR A 23 19.82 7.02 13.45
C TYR A 23 19.61 7.94 12.25
N PHE A 24 18.49 8.67 12.17
CA PHE A 24 18.22 9.59 11.06
C PHE A 24 19.09 10.85 11.05
N CYS A 25 19.75 11.15 12.19
CA CYS A 25 20.75 12.23 12.25
C CYS A 25 22.15 11.79 11.83
N SER A 26 22.52 10.53 12.05
CA SER A 26 23.92 10.07 11.94
C SER A 26 24.08 8.73 11.21
N GLY A 27 22.99 8.06 10.84
CA GLY A 27 23.00 6.77 10.18
C GLY A 27 23.51 6.85 8.72
N ASN A 28 24.29 5.85 8.32
CA ASN A 28 24.93 5.79 7.01
C ASN A 28 24.75 4.44 6.29
N ALA A 29 23.77 3.63 6.68
CA ALA A 29 23.51 2.37 6.02
C ALA A 29 23.04 2.58 4.56
N GLU A 30 23.53 1.73 3.66
CA GLU A 30 23.16 1.78 2.24
C GLU A 30 21.70 1.43 2.00
N LEU A 31 21.11 0.61 2.89
CA LEU A 31 19.69 0.26 2.89
C LEU A 31 19.09 0.46 4.29
N THR A 32 18.10 1.32 4.38
CA THR A 32 17.33 1.53 5.61
C THR A 32 15.91 1.00 5.43
N LEU A 33 15.48 0.08 6.29
CA LEU A 33 14.14 -0.48 6.30
C LEU A 33 13.35 0.09 7.48
N ILE A 34 12.19 0.67 7.20
CA ILE A 34 11.29 1.20 8.23
C ILE A 34 9.84 0.81 7.93
N SER A 35 9.06 0.49 8.97
CA SER A 35 7.65 0.17 8.79
C SER A 35 6.79 1.44 8.63
N TYR A 36 5.64 1.32 7.93
CA TYR A 36 4.67 2.41 7.78
C TYR A 36 4.20 2.98 9.13
N GLN A 37 4.03 2.14 10.15
CA GLN A 37 3.66 2.59 11.50
C GLN A 37 4.77 3.42 12.16
N SER A 38 6.01 2.99 12.00
CA SER A 38 7.15 3.68 12.63
C SER A 38 7.44 5.03 12.00
N ILE A 39 7.21 5.17 10.68
CA ILE A 39 7.56 6.40 9.96
C ILE A 39 6.75 7.61 10.44
N ALA A 40 5.49 7.40 10.81
CA ALA A 40 4.62 8.48 11.29
C ALA A 40 5.13 9.14 12.58
N SER A 41 5.88 8.41 13.41
CA SER A 41 6.45 8.93 14.66
C SER A 41 7.77 9.68 14.49
N VAL A 42 8.41 9.58 13.32
CA VAL A 42 9.74 10.17 13.03
C VAL A 42 9.77 10.85 11.66
N VAL A 43 8.63 11.32 11.18
CA VAL A 43 8.48 11.86 9.82
C VAL A 43 9.41 13.04 9.55
N ASP A 44 9.63 13.91 10.53
CA ASP A 44 10.50 15.08 10.36
C ASP A 44 11.97 14.69 10.36
N ASP A 45 12.36 13.71 11.17
CA ASP A 45 13.72 13.16 11.17
C ASP A 45 14.03 12.44 9.86
N VAL A 46 13.07 11.67 9.33
CA VAL A 46 13.18 11.03 8.00
C VAL A 46 13.26 12.09 6.91
N ARG A 47 12.45 13.16 6.98
CA ARG A 47 12.51 14.26 6.02
C ARG A 47 13.87 14.94 6.01
N PHE A 48 14.44 15.17 7.17
CA PHE A 48 15.77 15.73 7.31
C PHE A 48 16.82 14.82 6.66
N PHE A 49 16.80 13.53 6.97
CA PHE A 49 17.68 12.52 6.39
C PHE A 49 17.59 12.46 4.85
N LEU A 50 16.35 12.46 4.29
CA LEU A 50 16.13 12.42 2.85
C LEU A 50 16.70 13.65 2.10
N LYS A 51 16.82 14.80 2.79
CA LYS A 51 17.32 16.05 2.20
C LYS A 51 18.84 16.17 2.26
N GLN A 52 19.52 15.41 3.13
CA GLN A 52 20.98 15.48 3.28
C GLN A 52 21.73 14.76 2.17
N ASP A 53 21.17 13.64 1.70
CA ASP A 53 21.80 12.75 0.76
C ASP A 53 20.91 12.44 -0.46
N ARG A 54 21.51 11.82 -1.48
CA ARG A 54 20.77 11.32 -2.64
C ARG A 54 20.08 10.00 -2.30
N VAL A 55 18.93 10.08 -1.69
CA VAL A 55 18.17 8.91 -1.23
C VAL A 55 17.05 8.56 -2.21
N MET A 56 16.95 7.27 -2.55
CA MET A 56 15.81 6.69 -3.22
C MET A 56 14.82 6.15 -2.18
N LEU A 57 13.61 6.67 -2.17
CA LEU A 57 12.53 6.22 -1.29
C LEU A 57 11.68 5.17 -2.01
N VAL A 58 11.67 3.96 -1.47
CA VAL A 58 10.91 2.82 -2.03
C VAL A 58 9.77 2.48 -1.09
N LEU A 59 8.54 2.47 -1.59
CA LEU A 59 7.38 1.99 -0.86
C LEU A 59 7.02 0.57 -1.31
N ASP A 60 7.20 -0.39 -0.42
CA ASP A 60 6.71 -1.75 -0.63
C ASP A 60 5.27 -1.87 -0.12
N GLU A 61 4.44 -2.65 -0.80
CA GLU A 61 2.99 -2.73 -0.56
C GLU A 61 2.32 -1.34 -0.56
N ALA A 62 2.63 -0.55 -1.58
CA ALA A 62 2.23 0.86 -1.67
C ALA A 62 0.70 1.07 -1.72
N HIS A 63 -0.11 0.01 -1.88
CA HIS A 63 -1.55 0.10 -1.73
C HIS A 63 -1.99 0.69 -0.37
N LYS A 64 -1.10 0.69 0.64
CA LYS A 64 -1.36 1.32 1.96
C LYS A 64 -1.53 2.83 1.92
N ILE A 65 -1.02 3.52 0.88
CA ILE A 65 -1.19 4.97 0.71
C ILE A 65 -2.28 5.33 -0.30
N LYS A 66 -2.98 4.37 -0.90
CA LYS A 66 -3.98 4.59 -1.93
C LYS A 66 -5.16 5.47 -1.49
N ASN A 67 -5.55 5.39 -0.21
CA ASN A 67 -6.68 6.14 0.29
C ASN A 67 -6.38 7.65 0.32
N THR A 68 -7.08 8.40 -0.50
CA THR A 68 -6.94 9.86 -0.63
C THR A 68 -7.40 10.63 0.62
N ASN A 69 -8.28 10.04 1.42
CA ASN A 69 -8.64 10.54 2.75
C ASN A 69 -7.77 9.95 3.86
N GLY A 70 -6.62 9.37 3.50
CA GLY A 70 -5.80 8.46 4.23
C GLY A 70 -5.50 8.83 5.67
N GLY A 71 -5.27 7.79 6.48
CA GLY A 71 -4.89 7.90 7.88
C GLY A 71 -3.51 8.57 8.08
N VAL A 72 -3.12 8.69 9.34
CA VAL A 72 -1.85 9.34 9.76
C VAL A 72 -0.64 8.81 8.97
N GLN A 73 -0.58 7.51 8.72
CA GLN A 73 0.54 6.88 8.00
C GLN A 73 0.63 7.32 6.54
N ALA A 74 -0.50 7.32 5.82
CA ALA A 74 -0.53 7.74 4.42
C ALA A 74 -0.15 9.21 4.27
N ARG A 75 -0.66 10.08 5.14
CA ARG A 75 -0.30 11.51 5.14
C ARG A 75 1.19 11.73 5.44
N ALA A 76 1.74 11.02 6.42
CA ALA A 76 3.16 11.08 6.75
C ALA A 76 4.03 10.70 5.54
N ILE A 77 3.72 9.58 4.87
CA ILE A 77 4.44 9.12 3.68
C ILE A 77 4.32 10.13 2.53
N MET A 78 3.10 10.60 2.23
CA MET A 78 2.89 11.58 1.16
C MET A 78 3.67 12.87 1.40
N SER A 79 3.80 13.30 2.65
CA SER A 79 4.58 14.51 3.01
C SER A 79 6.09 14.36 2.83
N LEU A 80 6.60 13.16 2.62
CA LEU A 80 8.02 12.88 2.35
C LEU A 80 8.35 12.86 0.85
N ALA A 81 7.34 12.83 -0.02
CA ALA A 81 7.54 12.66 -1.45
C ALA A 81 8.52 13.69 -2.04
N ASP A 82 8.35 14.97 -1.72
CA ASP A 82 9.22 16.05 -2.22
C ASP A 82 10.65 16.04 -1.66
N SER A 83 10.88 15.29 -0.58
CA SER A 83 12.17 15.30 0.11
C SER A 83 13.14 14.25 -0.43
N ALA A 84 12.64 13.23 -1.13
CA ALA A 84 13.47 12.17 -1.69
C ALA A 84 13.98 12.54 -3.10
N THR A 85 15.20 12.14 -3.43
CA THR A 85 15.79 12.35 -4.77
C THR A 85 15.07 11.55 -5.83
N SER A 86 14.70 10.32 -5.54
CA SER A 86 13.92 9.44 -6.43
C SER A 86 12.92 8.61 -5.62
N ARG A 87 11.87 8.16 -6.27
CA ARG A 87 10.75 7.44 -5.65
C ARG A 87 10.35 6.25 -6.49
N VAL A 88 10.07 5.14 -5.82
CA VAL A 88 9.56 3.91 -6.43
C VAL A 88 8.44 3.38 -5.57
N VAL A 89 7.39 2.88 -6.18
CA VAL A 89 6.31 2.16 -5.50
C VAL A 89 6.23 0.74 -6.03
N LEU A 90 6.09 -0.21 -5.11
CA LEU A 90 5.91 -1.63 -5.39
C LEU A 90 4.55 -2.05 -4.85
N THR A 91 3.71 -2.64 -5.68
CA THR A 91 2.41 -3.15 -5.25
C THR A 91 1.91 -4.25 -6.18
N GLY A 92 1.36 -5.32 -5.62
CA GLY A 92 0.67 -6.36 -6.40
C GLY A 92 -0.73 -5.93 -6.86
N THR A 93 -1.32 -4.91 -6.21
CA THR A 93 -2.70 -4.46 -6.45
C THR A 93 -2.75 -2.93 -6.52
N PRO A 94 -2.37 -2.32 -7.66
CA PRO A 94 -2.31 -0.87 -7.79
C PRO A 94 -3.69 -0.18 -7.70
N ALA A 95 -4.74 -0.81 -8.22
CA ALA A 95 -6.09 -0.26 -8.29
C ALA A 95 -7.15 -1.32 -7.92
N PRO A 96 -7.18 -1.83 -6.67
CA PRO A 96 -8.10 -2.90 -6.29
C PRO A 96 -9.57 -2.47 -6.25
N ASN A 97 -9.88 -1.20 -6.00
CA ASN A 97 -11.26 -0.70 -5.93
C ASN A 97 -11.65 0.15 -7.16
N GLY A 98 -10.69 0.76 -7.83
CA GLY A 98 -10.93 1.61 -8.99
C GLY A 98 -9.74 2.51 -9.33
N TYR A 99 -9.92 3.33 -10.38
CA TYR A 99 -8.83 4.21 -10.85
C TYR A 99 -8.42 5.27 -9.84
N GLU A 100 -9.26 5.65 -8.88
CA GLU A 100 -8.91 6.57 -7.80
C GLU A 100 -7.79 6.05 -6.89
N ASP A 101 -7.60 4.73 -6.79
CA ASP A 101 -6.54 4.14 -5.98
C ASP A 101 -5.13 4.48 -6.49
N ILE A 102 -4.98 4.73 -7.81
CA ILE A 102 -3.68 5.11 -8.38
C ILE A 102 -3.33 6.58 -8.14
N TYR A 103 -4.28 7.42 -7.73
CA TYR A 103 -4.07 8.86 -7.56
C TYR A 103 -2.89 9.18 -6.64
N ASN A 104 -2.94 8.69 -5.41
CA ASN A 104 -1.86 8.91 -4.44
C ASN A 104 -0.55 8.25 -4.85
N LEU A 105 -0.58 7.10 -5.54
CA LEU A 105 0.63 6.41 -5.98
C LEU A 105 1.41 7.29 -6.96
N PHE A 106 0.74 7.86 -7.96
CA PHE A 106 1.39 8.71 -8.95
C PHE A 106 1.76 10.08 -8.40
N HIS A 107 0.97 10.67 -7.50
CA HIS A 107 1.34 11.90 -6.79
C HIS A 107 2.52 11.70 -5.84
N PHE A 108 2.71 10.50 -5.30
CA PHE A 108 3.92 10.18 -4.54
C PHE A 108 5.15 10.08 -5.46
N ILE A 109 5.05 9.37 -6.59
CA ILE A 109 6.17 9.19 -7.54
C ILE A 109 6.55 10.55 -8.16
N TRP A 110 5.57 11.36 -8.54
CA TRP A 110 5.72 12.64 -9.23
C TRP A 110 4.99 13.77 -8.49
N PRO A 111 5.48 14.22 -7.31
CA PRO A 111 4.76 15.19 -6.48
C PRO A 111 4.57 16.56 -7.15
N ASN A 112 5.47 16.94 -8.06
CA ASN A 112 5.47 18.22 -8.76
C ASN A 112 4.97 18.12 -10.22
N HIS A 113 4.39 16.97 -10.60
CA HIS A 113 3.94 16.74 -11.97
C HIS A 113 2.64 15.96 -12.00
N ASP A 114 1.60 16.49 -12.60
CA ASP A 114 0.32 15.81 -12.73
C ASP A 114 0.31 14.85 -13.93
N VAL A 115 0.80 13.64 -13.71
CA VAL A 115 0.81 12.57 -14.71
C VAL A 115 -0.61 12.07 -14.99
N ILE A 116 -1.48 12.05 -13.97
CA ILE A 116 -2.83 11.49 -14.07
C ILE A 116 -3.76 12.39 -14.87
N SER A 117 -3.65 13.73 -14.71
CA SER A 117 -4.48 14.74 -15.37
C SER A 117 -5.99 14.63 -15.11
N TYR A 118 -6.40 13.93 -14.05
CA TYR A 118 -7.80 13.73 -13.64
C TYR A 118 -7.96 13.90 -12.13
N THR A 119 -9.07 14.50 -11.73
CA THR A 119 -9.45 14.59 -10.32
C THR A 119 -9.90 13.23 -9.78
N ILE A 120 -9.85 13.07 -8.46
CA ILE A 120 -10.35 11.85 -7.77
C ILE A 120 -11.82 11.54 -8.14
N GLY A 121 -12.66 12.57 -8.24
CA GLY A 121 -14.05 12.41 -8.66
C GLY A 121 -14.18 11.84 -10.07
N GLN A 122 -13.41 12.37 -11.02
CA GLN A 122 -13.38 11.87 -12.40
C GLN A 122 -12.87 10.41 -12.46
N LEU A 123 -11.84 10.07 -11.69
CA LEU A 123 -11.33 8.69 -11.61
C LEU A 123 -12.38 7.72 -11.07
N ARG A 124 -13.15 8.12 -10.03
CA ARG A 124 -14.27 7.32 -9.52
C ARG A 124 -15.37 7.11 -10.55
N ASP A 125 -15.70 8.16 -11.32
CA ASP A 125 -16.71 8.04 -12.37
C ASP A 125 -16.24 7.13 -13.49
N MET A 126 -14.96 7.19 -13.88
CA MET A 126 -14.36 6.29 -14.85
C MET A 126 -14.37 4.83 -14.36
N SER A 127 -14.23 4.58 -13.06
CA SER A 127 -14.29 3.25 -12.47
C SER A 127 -15.68 2.62 -12.55
N LYS A 128 -16.74 3.42 -12.70
CA LYS A 128 -18.13 2.94 -12.85
C LYS A 128 -18.50 2.57 -14.29
N ASN A 129 -17.73 3.05 -15.26
CA ASN A 129 -18.01 2.86 -16.69
C ASN A 129 -16.76 2.34 -17.42
N ASN A 130 -16.72 1.04 -17.70
CA ASN A 130 -15.59 0.40 -18.36
C ASN A 130 -15.35 0.88 -19.81
N GLU A 131 -16.32 1.52 -20.45
CA GLU A 131 -16.22 2.05 -21.81
C GLU A 131 -15.88 3.56 -21.86
N ASP A 132 -15.54 4.15 -20.73
CA ASP A 132 -15.19 5.57 -20.67
C ASP A 132 -13.92 5.85 -21.49
N ARG A 133 -14.03 6.72 -22.49
CA ARG A 133 -12.91 7.07 -23.40
C ARG A 133 -11.73 7.71 -22.65
N ARG A 134 -11.95 8.29 -21.49
CA ARG A 134 -10.90 8.86 -20.64
C ARG A 134 -9.94 7.80 -20.10
N VAL A 135 -10.38 6.54 -19.98
CA VAL A 135 -9.55 5.42 -19.50
C VAL A 135 -8.35 5.18 -20.42
N SER A 136 -8.55 5.19 -21.74
CA SER A 136 -7.45 5.03 -22.69
C SER A 136 -6.39 6.12 -22.49
N ARG A 137 -6.80 7.38 -22.39
CA ARG A 137 -5.88 8.49 -22.16
C ARG A 137 -5.16 8.39 -20.82
N LEU A 138 -5.85 7.97 -19.76
CA LEU A 138 -5.23 7.71 -18.47
C LEU A 138 -4.14 6.63 -18.58
N MET A 139 -4.44 5.52 -19.28
CA MET A 139 -3.46 4.44 -19.50
C MET A 139 -2.26 4.93 -20.30
N ASP A 140 -2.47 5.73 -21.35
CA ASP A 140 -1.39 6.33 -22.14
C ASP A 140 -0.49 7.23 -21.28
N ASN A 141 -1.07 8.04 -20.40
CA ASN A 141 -0.33 8.93 -19.51
C ASN A 141 0.54 8.17 -18.49
N ILE A 142 0.03 7.08 -17.93
CA ILE A 142 0.73 6.34 -16.87
C ILE A 142 1.66 5.25 -17.41
N SER A 143 1.43 4.75 -18.62
CA SER A 143 2.18 3.61 -19.17
C SER A 143 3.72 3.79 -19.19
N PRO A 144 4.30 4.99 -19.44
CA PRO A 144 5.75 5.16 -19.39
C PRO A 144 6.36 4.97 -17.99
N TYR A 145 5.54 5.06 -16.95
CA TYR A 145 5.99 5.02 -15.54
C TYR A 145 5.50 3.77 -14.81
N PHE A 146 4.86 2.83 -15.53
CA PHE A 146 4.21 1.67 -14.94
C PHE A 146 4.68 0.37 -15.59
N ILE A 147 5.26 -0.52 -14.79
CA ILE A 147 5.67 -1.85 -15.24
C ILE A 147 4.81 -2.88 -14.51
N ARG A 148 4.15 -3.75 -15.24
CA ARG A 148 3.40 -4.88 -14.71
C ARG A 148 4.01 -6.20 -15.20
N ILE A 149 4.39 -7.05 -14.26
CA ILE A 149 4.88 -8.40 -14.51
C ILE A 149 3.83 -9.38 -13.99
N ARG A 150 3.27 -10.21 -14.86
CA ARG A 150 2.31 -11.26 -14.50
C ARG A 150 3.04 -12.57 -14.26
N LYS A 151 2.43 -13.49 -13.51
CA LYS A 151 2.97 -14.85 -13.31
C LYS A 151 3.18 -15.58 -14.64
N SER A 152 2.28 -15.37 -15.62
CA SER A 152 2.41 -15.88 -16.99
C SER A 152 3.68 -15.43 -17.69
N ASP A 153 4.10 -14.19 -17.46
CA ASP A 153 5.27 -13.59 -18.12
C ASP A 153 6.60 -14.19 -17.59
N LEU A 154 6.54 -14.81 -16.41
CA LEU A 154 7.67 -15.45 -15.76
C LEU A 154 7.80 -16.95 -16.10
N HIS A 155 6.93 -17.49 -16.96
CA HIS A 155 6.90 -18.92 -17.32
C HIS A 155 6.91 -19.85 -16.09
N LEU A 156 6.30 -19.44 -14.99
CA LEU A 156 6.21 -20.25 -13.78
C LEU A 156 5.21 -21.41 -13.99
N PRO A 157 5.45 -22.58 -13.38
CA PRO A 157 4.50 -23.67 -13.44
C PRO A 157 3.16 -23.22 -12.85
N PRO A 158 2.03 -23.75 -13.37
CA PRO A 158 0.71 -23.44 -12.81
C PRO A 158 0.62 -23.83 -11.34
N ALA A 159 -0.14 -23.05 -10.57
CA ALA A 159 -0.40 -23.40 -9.18
C ALA A 159 -1.21 -24.70 -9.11
N THR A 160 -0.79 -25.62 -8.26
CA THR A 160 -1.56 -26.84 -7.96
C THR A 160 -2.44 -26.55 -6.76
N GLU A 161 -3.76 -26.64 -6.95
CA GLU A 161 -4.71 -26.53 -5.84
C GLU A 161 -4.82 -27.89 -5.13
N ASN A 162 -4.41 -27.93 -3.89
CA ASN A 162 -4.63 -29.10 -3.05
C ASN A 162 -6.04 -29.05 -2.45
N PRO A 163 -6.66 -30.21 -2.19
CA PRO A 163 -7.95 -30.23 -1.51
C PRO A 163 -7.82 -29.55 -0.14
N PRO A 164 -8.86 -28.85 0.36
CA PRO A 164 -8.82 -28.16 1.64
C PRO A 164 -8.63 -29.16 2.78
N ILE A 165 -7.73 -28.84 3.69
CA ILE A 165 -7.55 -29.61 4.93
C ILE A 165 -8.52 -29.05 5.95
N ILE A 166 -9.53 -29.85 6.33
CA ILE A 166 -10.51 -29.45 7.33
C ILE A 166 -9.93 -29.73 8.73
N VAL A 167 -9.73 -28.66 9.49
CA VAL A 167 -9.28 -28.75 10.89
C VAL A 167 -10.49 -28.48 11.79
N PRO A 168 -10.93 -29.48 12.62
CA PRO A 168 -12.06 -29.29 13.51
C PRO A 168 -11.71 -28.26 14.61
N MET A 169 -12.63 -27.33 14.85
CA MET A 169 -12.51 -26.39 15.96
C MET A 169 -12.62 -27.11 17.31
N LYS A 170 -11.85 -26.65 18.30
CA LYS A 170 -12.09 -27.03 19.69
C LYS A 170 -13.46 -26.52 20.14
N GLU A 171 -14.08 -27.22 21.11
CA GLU A 171 -15.43 -26.91 21.60
C GLU A 171 -15.59 -25.44 22.02
N SER A 172 -14.60 -24.88 22.72
CA SER A 172 -14.60 -23.46 23.10
C SER A 172 -14.53 -22.48 21.90
N GLN A 173 -13.73 -22.83 20.89
CA GLN A 173 -13.64 -22.05 19.65
C GLN A 173 -14.95 -22.13 18.88
N ARG A 174 -15.59 -23.29 18.80
CA ARG A 174 -16.86 -23.51 18.14
C ARG A 174 -17.96 -22.66 18.75
N LYS A 175 -18.05 -22.63 20.09
CA LYS A 175 -19.03 -21.79 20.79
C LYS A 175 -18.88 -20.30 20.50
N ILE A 176 -17.63 -19.80 20.44
CA ILE A 176 -17.35 -18.40 20.09
C ILE A 176 -17.73 -18.12 18.63
N TYR A 177 -17.37 -19.02 17.73
CA TYR A 177 -17.66 -18.89 16.30
C TYR A 177 -19.18 -18.86 16.06
N ASP A 178 -19.93 -19.82 16.61
CA ASP A 178 -21.38 -19.92 16.47
C ASP A 178 -22.09 -18.67 17.05
N TYR A 179 -21.58 -18.13 18.16
CA TYR A 179 -22.11 -16.89 18.74
C TYR A 179 -21.88 -15.67 17.83
N ILE A 180 -20.69 -15.56 17.26
CA ILE A 180 -20.36 -14.48 16.32
C ILE A 180 -21.21 -14.60 15.05
N GLU A 181 -21.31 -15.80 14.48
CA GLU A 181 -22.09 -16.06 13.27
C GLU A 181 -23.57 -15.71 13.47
N GLN A 182 -24.17 -16.13 14.58
CA GLN A 182 -25.56 -15.78 14.91
C GLN A 182 -25.76 -14.27 15.01
N ARG A 183 -24.87 -13.55 15.68
CA ARG A 183 -24.96 -12.08 15.78
C ARG A 183 -24.85 -11.41 14.42
N PHE A 184 -23.91 -11.83 13.57
CA PHE A 184 -23.79 -11.28 12.22
C PHE A 184 -25.03 -11.53 11.37
N VAL A 185 -25.63 -12.72 11.46
CA VAL A 185 -26.88 -13.04 10.76
C VAL A 185 -28.03 -12.16 11.25
N GLU A 186 -28.18 -11.99 12.57
CA GLU A 186 -29.21 -11.14 13.16
C GLU A 186 -29.06 -9.66 12.76
N GLU A 187 -27.83 -9.12 12.78
CA GLU A 187 -27.55 -7.75 12.35
C GLU A 187 -27.78 -7.57 10.84
N ALA A 188 -27.41 -8.54 10.01
CA ALA A 188 -27.65 -8.51 8.57
C ALA A 188 -29.14 -8.57 8.22
N MET A 189 -29.93 -9.31 8.98
CA MET A 189 -31.40 -9.36 8.81
C MET A 189 -32.08 -8.06 9.26
N ASN A 190 -31.57 -7.42 10.30
CA ASN A 190 -32.14 -6.19 10.84
C ASN A 190 -31.71 -4.92 10.06
N ASN A 191 -30.59 -4.96 9.32
CA ASN A 191 -30.07 -3.83 8.53
C ASN A 191 -29.76 -4.24 7.07
N PRO A 192 -30.76 -4.47 6.22
CA PRO A 192 -30.54 -4.98 4.85
C PRO A 192 -29.86 -3.98 3.90
N VAL A 193 -29.63 -2.73 4.32
CA VAL A 193 -29.15 -1.64 3.44
C VAL A 193 -27.63 -1.40 3.56
N ASP A 194 -26.94 -1.98 4.53
CA ASP A 194 -25.53 -1.69 4.75
C ASP A 194 -24.64 -2.66 3.94
N ASN A 195 -24.06 -2.14 2.85
CA ASN A 195 -23.11 -2.87 1.99
C ASN A 195 -21.82 -3.34 2.72
N TYR A 196 -21.65 -2.98 3.98
CA TYR A 196 -20.51 -3.36 4.81
C TYR A 196 -20.48 -4.88 5.07
N PHE A 197 -21.64 -5.52 5.17
CA PHE A 197 -21.74 -6.96 5.45
C PHE A 197 -21.41 -7.86 4.25
N LYS A 198 -21.52 -7.36 3.03
CA LYS A 198 -21.19 -8.15 1.82
C LYS A 198 -19.71 -8.43 1.64
N SER A 199 -18.84 -7.61 2.23
CA SER A 199 -17.39 -7.76 2.10
C SER A 199 -16.74 -8.63 3.20
N THR A 200 -17.52 -9.03 4.22
CA THR A 200 -17.01 -9.79 5.38
C THR A 200 -17.35 -11.28 5.32
N LEU A 201 -18.21 -11.69 4.37
CA LEU A 201 -18.68 -13.08 4.18
C LEU A 201 -18.02 -13.82 3.01
N VAL A 202 -16.90 -13.28 2.45
CA VAL A 202 -16.12 -13.94 1.40
C VAL A 202 -14.77 -14.39 1.92
#